data_5428e6ae42a31279d7af35606ed250da
#
_entry.id   5428e6ae42a31279d7af35606ed250da
#
_cell.length_a   1.000
_cell.length_b   1.000
_cell.length_c   1.000
_cell.angle_alpha   90.00
_cell.angle_beta   90.00
_cell.angle_gamma   90.00
#
_symmetry.space_group_name_H-M   'P 1'
#
loop_
_entity.id
_entity.type
_entity.pdbx_description
1 polymer ?
#
loop_
_entity_poly.entity_id
_entity_poly.type
_entity_poly.pdbx_seq_one_letter_code
_entity_poly.pdbx_strand_id
1 'polypeptide(L)'
;MLPSRASGLLIRSRHDDPAERRAHARGELVRVAPGRYVRAADWAPLRPEDRVVLRAVATLDRLGRTAVVSHVAAAAMWGMPLVGVPPSTTSITDPDRGRTHTGDHVTKHAAALSDVDLTRVEHMTLTTPARTAVDIALTASRSQAVAVLDHCLRARLCTLDEYWAALDRRDRRRGTSRVVWVGAFASPLAESAGESVLRVALDGLGFPPPQLQRPFRDEVGLIGYGDFWWDHIGLLDEFDGLKKYRAAEYRGGLSVEDVVVREKLREDRLRALPEVRGVVRTVWRDLYRPAEVAAALARAGLHRQRTGFRTLHRD
;
A
#
# COMPACT_ATOMS: atom_id res chain seq x y z
N MET A 1 -8.94 -1.32 11.02
CA MET A 1 -10.11 -1.18 11.96
C MET A 1 -11.25 -2.04 11.47
N LEU A 2 -11.94 -2.79 12.34
CA LEU A 2 -13.16 -3.54 11.98
C LEU A 2 -14.36 -2.61 11.79
N PRO A 3 -15.32 -2.96 10.90
CA PRO A 3 -16.52 -2.16 10.65
C PRO A 3 -17.38 -1.89 11.88
N SER A 4 -17.55 -2.86 12.76
CA SER A 4 -18.31 -2.71 14.02
C SER A 4 -17.71 -1.63 14.93
N ARG A 5 -16.38 -1.63 15.09
CA ARG A 5 -15.66 -0.59 15.85
C ARG A 5 -15.83 0.79 15.21
N ALA A 6 -15.71 0.88 13.88
CA ALA A 6 -15.92 2.13 13.16
C ALA A 6 -17.36 2.65 13.33
N SER A 7 -18.35 1.74 13.21
CA SER A 7 -19.78 2.09 13.39
C SER A 7 -20.07 2.60 14.80
N GLY A 8 -19.39 2.06 15.83
CA GLY A 8 -19.51 2.50 17.24
C GLY A 8 -19.02 3.92 17.50
N LEU A 9 -18.13 4.44 16.66
CA LEU A 9 -17.62 5.82 16.77
C LEU A 9 -18.54 6.85 16.08
N LEU A 10 -19.51 6.39 15.26
CA LEU A 10 -20.33 7.29 14.46
C LEU A 10 -21.44 7.96 15.28
N ILE A 11 -21.47 9.28 15.21
CA ILE A 11 -22.57 10.12 15.63
C ILE A 11 -23.44 10.37 14.40
N ARG A 12 -24.70 9.90 14.46
CA ARG A 12 -25.68 10.02 13.38
C ARG A 12 -26.57 11.22 13.61
N SER A 13 -26.40 12.25 12.81
CA SER A 13 -27.25 13.42 12.83
C SER A 13 -28.58 13.12 12.13
N ARG A 14 -29.69 13.45 12.80
CA ARG A 14 -31.00 13.48 12.19
C ARG A 14 -31.22 14.87 11.58
N HIS A 15 -31.40 14.96 10.27
CA HIS A 15 -31.71 16.20 9.55
C HIS A 15 -30.65 17.30 9.61
N ASP A 16 -29.36 16.93 9.67
CA ASP A 16 -28.24 17.89 9.70
C ASP A 16 -28.38 18.91 10.85
N ASP A 17 -28.53 18.40 12.07
CA ASP A 17 -28.80 19.17 13.29
C ASP A 17 -27.88 20.39 13.43
N PRO A 18 -28.41 21.59 13.66
CA PRO A 18 -27.63 22.78 13.90
C PRO A 18 -26.63 22.66 15.06
N ALA A 19 -26.92 21.86 16.09
CA ALA A 19 -26.02 21.64 17.22
C ALA A 19 -24.74 20.93 16.78
N GLU A 20 -24.84 19.87 15.96
CA GLU A 20 -23.69 19.13 15.46
C GLU A 20 -22.88 19.92 14.43
N ARG A 21 -23.54 20.76 13.62
CA ARG A 21 -22.85 21.70 12.73
C ARG A 21 -22.05 22.73 13.53
N ARG A 22 -22.62 23.27 14.62
CA ARG A 22 -21.89 24.19 15.52
C ARG A 22 -20.74 23.49 16.23
N ALA A 23 -20.92 22.27 16.72
CA ALA A 23 -19.87 21.48 17.34
C ALA A 23 -18.73 21.16 16.33
N HIS A 24 -19.10 20.86 15.07
CA HIS A 24 -18.11 20.70 14.00
C HIS A 24 -17.35 22.01 13.72
N ALA A 25 -18.05 23.16 13.67
CA ALA A 25 -17.42 24.46 13.47
C ALA A 25 -16.47 24.83 14.62
N ARG A 26 -16.74 24.38 15.86
CA ARG A 26 -15.84 24.54 17.03
C ARG A 26 -14.71 23.50 17.07
N GLY A 27 -14.64 22.56 16.13
CA GLY A 27 -13.63 21.51 16.10
C GLY A 27 -13.85 20.37 17.08
N GLU A 28 -14.99 20.30 17.75
CA GLU A 28 -15.35 19.22 18.69
C GLU A 28 -15.72 17.91 17.95
N LEU A 29 -16.29 18.06 16.75
CA LEU A 29 -16.65 16.96 15.87
C LEU A 29 -15.92 17.04 14.52
N VAL A 30 -15.58 15.90 13.96
CA VAL A 30 -15.07 15.74 12.60
C VAL A 30 -16.18 15.18 11.72
N ARG A 31 -16.53 15.86 10.65
CA ARG A 31 -17.49 15.37 9.67
C ARG A 31 -16.83 14.31 8.77
N VAL A 32 -17.35 13.09 8.79
CA VAL A 32 -16.80 11.95 8.03
C VAL A 32 -17.65 11.59 6.80
N ALA A 33 -18.93 11.90 6.83
CA ALA A 33 -19.86 11.87 5.70
C ALA A 33 -21.01 12.86 5.98
N PRO A 34 -21.86 13.21 5.00
CA PRO A 34 -23.03 14.04 5.25
C PRO A 34 -23.93 13.47 6.36
N GLY A 35 -24.17 14.26 7.43
CA GLY A 35 -24.93 13.82 8.61
C GLY A 35 -24.25 12.72 9.44
N ARG A 36 -22.94 12.51 9.27
CA ARG A 36 -22.14 11.54 10.04
C ARG A 36 -20.90 12.23 10.59
N TYR A 37 -20.74 12.14 11.89
CA TYR A 37 -19.67 12.80 12.62
C TYR A 37 -18.97 11.80 13.54
N VAL A 38 -17.78 12.18 13.99
CA VAL A 38 -16.97 11.48 15.00
C VAL A 38 -16.41 12.54 15.95
N ARG A 39 -16.28 12.24 17.22
CA ARG A 39 -15.62 13.15 18.16
C ARG A 39 -14.17 13.38 17.73
N ALA A 40 -13.71 14.64 17.83
CA ALA A 40 -12.34 14.97 17.46
C ALA A 40 -11.30 14.19 18.29
N ALA A 41 -11.59 13.95 19.57
CA ALA A 41 -10.75 13.14 20.46
C ALA A 41 -10.61 11.68 20.01
N ASP A 42 -11.67 11.09 19.43
CA ASP A 42 -11.65 9.72 18.90
C ASP A 42 -10.99 9.66 17.52
N TRP A 43 -11.09 10.74 16.74
CA TRP A 43 -10.51 10.85 15.40
C TRP A 43 -8.99 11.08 15.41
N ALA A 44 -8.50 11.91 16.34
CA ALA A 44 -7.11 12.34 16.35
C ALA A 44 -6.09 11.17 16.42
N PRO A 45 -6.28 10.14 17.26
CA PRO A 45 -5.35 9.02 17.39
C PRO A 45 -5.48 7.99 16.24
N LEU A 46 -6.49 8.10 15.36
CA LEU A 46 -6.68 7.13 14.29
C LEU A 46 -5.57 7.20 13.25
N ARG A 47 -5.06 6.04 12.85
CA ARG A 47 -4.15 5.92 11.72
C ARG A 47 -4.86 6.30 10.42
N PRO A 48 -4.12 6.72 9.38
CA PRO A 48 -4.71 7.07 8.07
C PRO A 48 -5.64 5.98 7.52
N GLU A 49 -5.25 4.72 7.61
CA GLU A 49 -6.04 3.57 7.14
C GLU A 49 -7.36 3.44 7.89
N ASP A 50 -7.33 3.63 9.22
CA ASP A 50 -8.53 3.57 10.06
C ASP A 50 -9.51 4.69 9.74
N ARG A 51 -9.00 5.88 9.37
CA ARG A 51 -9.82 7.00 8.91
C ARG A 51 -10.52 6.71 7.58
N VAL A 52 -9.83 6.02 6.66
CA VAL A 52 -10.42 5.58 5.38
C VAL A 52 -11.55 4.59 5.64
N VAL A 53 -11.33 3.59 6.50
CA VAL A 53 -12.36 2.61 6.88
C VAL A 53 -13.58 3.29 7.51
N LEU A 54 -13.35 4.20 8.47
CA LEU A 54 -14.43 4.91 9.17
C LEU A 54 -15.28 5.74 8.20
N ARG A 55 -14.66 6.40 7.23
CA ARG A 55 -15.38 7.12 6.16
C ARG A 55 -16.17 6.18 5.26
N ALA A 56 -15.65 4.99 4.94
CA ALA A 56 -16.38 3.99 4.17
C ALA A 56 -17.63 3.52 4.92
N VAL A 57 -17.47 3.18 6.21
CA VAL A 57 -18.60 2.78 7.08
C VAL A 57 -19.64 3.89 7.18
N ALA A 58 -19.22 5.15 7.40
CA ALA A 58 -20.12 6.30 7.47
C ALA A 58 -20.87 6.53 6.15
N THR A 59 -20.22 6.29 5.02
CA THR A 59 -20.80 6.42 3.69
C THR A 59 -21.87 5.35 3.45
N LEU A 60 -21.57 4.09 3.78
CA LEU A 60 -22.51 2.99 3.62
C LEU A 60 -23.69 3.07 4.59
N ASP A 61 -23.46 3.51 5.83
CA ASP A 61 -24.53 3.75 6.81
C ASP A 61 -25.59 4.74 6.28
N ARG A 62 -25.16 5.62 5.35
CA ARG A 62 -26.07 6.57 4.68
C ARG A 62 -26.71 6.01 3.42
N LEU A 63 -26.00 5.20 2.63
CA LEU A 63 -26.43 4.78 1.30
C LEU A 63 -27.28 3.50 1.30
N GLY A 64 -27.26 2.74 2.39
CA GLY A 64 -27.93 1.44 2.45
C GLY A 64 -27.08 0.29 1.90
N ARG A 65 -27.71 -0.87 1.69
CA ARG A 65 -27.03 -2.16 1.50
C ARG A 65 -26.54 -2.48 0.08
N THR A 66 -26.87 -1.69 -0.93
CA THR A 66 -26.53 -1.99 -2.34
C THR A 66 -25.11 -1.65 -2.73
N ALA A 67 -24.43 -0.76 -1.99
CA ALA A 67 -23.08 -0.36 -2.28
C ALA A 67 -22.05 -1.29 -1.64
N VAL A 68 -20.94 -1.54 -2.37
CA VAL A 68 -19.86 -2.43 -1.98
C VAL A 68 -18.63 -1.60 -1.63
N VAL A 69 -17.97 -1.91 -0.51
CA VAL A 69 -16.65 -1.33 -0.18
C VAL A 69 -15.64 -1.83 -1.20
N SER A 70 -14.88 -0.92 -1.82
CA SER A 70 -13.98 -1.25 -2.90
C SER A 70 -12.73 -0.36 -2.91
N HIS A 71 -11.79 -0.60 -3.81
CA HIS A 71 -10.61 0.23 -4.02
C HIS A 71 -9.86 0.52 -2.71
N VAL A 72 -9.55 1.80 -2.43
CA VAL A 72 -8.76 2.20 -1.24
C VAL A 72 -9.45 1.85 0.07
N ALA A 73 -10.77 1.84 0.13
CA ALA A 73 -11.50 1.47 1.34
C ALA A 73 -11.42 -0.03 1.62
N ALA A 74 -11.58 -0.87 0.59
CA ALA A 74 -11.39 -2.31 0.73
C ALA A 74 -9.92 -2.63 1.04
N ALA A 75 -8.97 -1.97 0.36
CA ALA A 75 -7.54 -2.11 0.64
C ALA A 75 -7.20 -1.82 2.11
N ALA A 76 -7.75 -0.73 2.67
CA ALA A 76 -7.58 -0.40 4.10
C ALA A 76 -8.16 -1.48 5.03
N MET A 77 -9.31 -2.05 4.68
CA MET A 77 -9.95 -3.12 5.46
C MET A 77 -9.18 -4.45 5.38
N TRP A 78 -8.53 -4.74 4.26
CA TRP A 78 -7.63 -5.88 4.07
C TRP A 78 -6.24 -5.68 4.70
N GLY A 79 -5.96 -4.50 5.28
CA GLY A 79 -4.64 -4.17 5.81
C GLY A 79 -3.57 -3.91 4.73
N MET A 80 -3.99 -3.72 3.48
CA MET A 80 -3.09 -3.40 2.38
C MET A 80 -2.50 -1.98 2.55
N PRO A 81 -1.27 -1.73 2.09
CA PRO A 81 -0.64 -0.42 2.26
C PRO A 81 -1.35 0.65 1.42
N LEU A 82 -1.47 1.86 1.98
CA LEU A 82 -2.05 3.02 1.32
C LEU A 82 -0.96 4.08 1.05
N VAL A 83 -0.16 3.87 0.00
CA VAL A 83 0.92 4.79 -0.38
C VAL A 83 0.37 5.98 -1.17
N GLY A 84 0.61 7.19 -0.69
CA GLY A 84 0.17 8.41 -1.37
C GLY A 84 -1.35 8.62 -1.41
N VAL A 85 -2.11 7.84 -0.65
CA VAL A 85 -3.58 7.97 -0.56
C VAL A 85 -3.92 8.97 0.54
N PRO A 86 -4.67 10.05 0.21
CA PRO A 86 -5.13 10.98 1.24
C PRO A 86 -6.09 10.30 2.23
N PRO A 87 -5.92 10.47 3.54
CA PRO A 87 -6.79 9.85 4.55
C PRO A 87 -8.22 10.42 4.57
N SER A 88 -8.45 11.47 3.77
CA SER A 88 -9.77 12.09 3.60
C SER A 88 -10.65 11.42 2.55
N THR A 89 -10.10 10.54 1.71
CA THR A 89 -10.83 9.87 0.62
C THR A 89 -11.24 8.46 1.00
N THR A 90 -12.39 8.04 0.49
CA THR A 90 -12.85 6.64 0.54
C THR A 90 -13.47 6.24 -0.79
N SER A 91 -13.69 4.95 -1.00
CA SER A 91 -14.23 4.43 -2.26
C SER A 91 -15.26 3.35 -2.02
N ILE A 92 -16.32 3.39 -2.79
CA ILE A 92 -17.32 2.33 -2.89
C ILE A 92 -17.62 2.04 -4.35
N THR A 93 -18.07 0.84 -4.65
CA THR A 93 -18.65 0.49 -5.94
C THR A 93 -20.17 0.34 -5.78
N ASP A 94 -20.87 0.99 -6.68
CA ASP A 94 -22.32 0.94 -6.80
C ASP A 94 -22.65 0.35 -8.18
N PRO A 95 -23.01 -0.92 -8.28
CA PRO A 95 -23.24 -1.60 -9.55
C PRO A 95 -24.38 -1.00 -10.38
N ASP A 96 -25.33 -0.36 -9.71
CA ASP A 96 -26.52 0.21 -10.36
C ASP A 96 -26.24 1.58 -11.02
N ARG A 97 -25.04 2.10 -10.85
CA ARG A 97 -24.66 3.41 -11.41
C ARG A 97 -24.16 3.29 -12.85
N GLY A 98 -24.63 4.20 -13.70
CA GLY A 98 -24.14 4.28 -15.09
C GLY A 98 -22.76 4.89 -15.25
N ARG A 99 -22.26 5.67 -14.25
CA ARG A 99 -20.95 6.35 -14.31
C ARG A 99 -20.35 6.56 -12.93
N THR A 100 -19.01 6.57 -12.87
CA THR A 100 -18.25 6.94 -11.67
C THR A 100 -18.47 8.41 -11.34
N HIS A 101 -18.60 8.70 -10.04
CA HIS A 101 -18.73 10.04 -9.50
C HIS A 101 -17.76 10.23 -8.35
N THR A 102 -16.96 11.30 -8.41
CA THR A 102 -16.03 11.68 -7.35
C THR A 102 -16.58 12.92 -6.65
N GLY A 103 -16.88 12.80 -5.37
CA GLY A 103 -17.20 13.91 -4.48
C GLY A 103 -16.02 14.23 -3.56
N ASP A 104 -16.20 15.18 -2.65
CA ASP A 104 -15.15 15.72 -1.77
C ASP A 104 -14.41 14.65 -0.95
N HIS A 105 -15.13 13.61 -0.51
CA HIS A 105 -14.60 12.58 0.40
C HIS A 105 -14.86 11.16 -0.05
N VAL A 106 -15.65 10.95 -1.11
CA VAL A 106 -16.02 9.61 -1.58
C VAL A 106 -16.04 9.54 -3.09
N THR A 107 -15.36 8.53 -3.63
CA THR A 107 -15.51 8.12 -5.03
C THR A 107 -16.47 6.94 -5.10
N LYS A 108 -17.55 7.12 -5.85
CA LYS A 108 -18.53 6.06 -6.15
C LYS A 108 -18.23 5.53 -7.54
N HIS A 109 -17.65 4.36 -7.59
CA HIS A 109 -17.28 3.72 -8.85
C HIS A 109 -18.51 3.03 -9.46
N ALA A 110 -18.66 3.18 -10.77
CA ALA A 110 -19.61 2.43 -11.57
C ALA A 110 -18.88 1.23 -12.19
N ALA A 111 -19.14 0.03 -11.70
CA ALA A 111 -18.56 -1.19 -12.24
C ALA A 111 -19.46 -2.39 -11.94
N ALA A 112 -19.62 -3.29 -12.90
CA ALA A 112 -20.20 -4.59 -12.66
C ALA A 112 -19.33 -5.40 -11.70
N LEU A 113 -19.95 -6.11 -10.80
CA LEU A 113 -19.32 -7.00 -9.83
C LEU A 113 -19.95 -8.37 -9.95
N SER A 114 -19.12 -9.38 -10.10
CA SER A 114 -19.55 -10.78 -10.02
C SER A 114 -19.57 -11.23 -8.55
N ASP A 115 -20.42 -12.18 -8.19
CA ASP A 115 -20.48 -12.71 -6.82
C ASP A 115 -19.15 -13.26 -6.34
N VAL A 116 -18.34 -13.83 -7.24
CA VAL A 116 -16.98 -14.30 -6.92
C VAL A 116 -15.97 -13.18 -6.62
N ASP A 117 -16.28 -11.94 -6.99
CA ASP A 117 -15.48 -10.76 -6.66
C ASP A 117 -15.89 -10.14 -5.31
N LEU A 118 -16.89 -10.71 -4.65
CA LEU A 118 -17.45 -10.18 -3.42
C LEU A 118 -17.19 -11.11 -2.24
N THR A 119 -17.05 -10.50 -1.08
CA THR A 119 -16.99 -11.21 0.21
C THR A 119 -17.61 -10.36 1.30
N ARG A 120 -17.84 -10.96 2.45
CA ARG A 120 -18.43 -10.26 3.61
C ARG A 120 -17.44 -10.22 4.76
N VAL A 121 -17.30 -9.03 5.34
CA VAL A 121 -16.61 -8.83 6.61
C VAL A 121 -17.64 -8.22 7.56
N GLU A 122 -17.99 -8.96 8.61
CA GLU A 122 -19.11 -8.62 9.49
C GLU A 122 -20.41 -8.37 8.69
N HIS A 123 -20.96 -7.18 8.78
CA HIS A 123 -22.22 -6.80 8.09
C HIS A 123 -22.01 -6.08 6.75
N MET A 124 -20.74 -5.92 6.32
CA MET A 124 -20.42 -5.19 5.09
C MET A 124 -19.99 -6.13 3.96
N THR A 125 -20.39 -5.78 2.74
CA THR A 125 -19.91 -6.43 1.52
C THR A 125 -18.71 -5.67 0.97
N LEU A 126 -17.61 -6.39 0.68
CA LEU A 126 -16.37 -5.86 0.14
C LEU A 126 -16.00 -6.56 -1.16
N THR A 127 -15.18 -5.90 -1.98
CA THR A 127 -14.44 -6.61 -3.03
C THR A 127 -13.39 -7.53 -2.40
N THR A 128 -13.22 -8.74 -2.98
CA THR A 128 -12.16 -9.68 -2.58
C THR A 128 -10.78 -9.04 -2.70
N PRO A 129 -9.73 -9.57 -2.03
CA PRO A 129 -8.38 -9.03 -2.14
C PRO A 129 -7.88 -8.94 -3.59
N ALA A 130 -8.09 -9.98 -4.39
CA ALA A 130 -7.70 -10.00 -5.80
C ALA A 130 -8.41 -8.91 -6.61
N ARG A 131 -9.75 -8.79 -6.45
CA ARG A 131 -10.52 -7.74 -7.12
C ARG A 131 -10.12 -6.34 -6.64
N THR A 132 -9.88 -6.17 -5.35
CA THR A 132 -9.39 -4.91 -4.77
C THR A 132 -8.05 -4.50 -5.40
N ALA A 133 -7.10 -5.44 -5.55
CA ALA A 133 -5.80 -5.18 -6.17
C ALA A 133 -5.95 -4.75 -7.64
N VAL A 134 -6.84 -5.39 -8.41
CA VAL A 134 -7.17 -4.99 -9.78
C VAL A 134 -7.77 -3.58 -9.82
N ASP A 135 -8.71 -3.27 -8.94
CA ASP A 135 -9.36 -1.95 -8.88
C ASP A 135 -8.35 -0.83 -8.54
N ILE A 136 -7.40 -1.11 -7.63
CA ILE A 136 -6.29 -0.20 -7.31
C ILE A 136 -5.36 -0.04 -8.52
N ALA A 137 -5.00 -1.13 -9.21
CA ALA A 137 -4.13 -1.07 -10.38
C ALA A 137 -4.72 -0.22 -11.52
N LEU A 138 -6.05 -0.11 -11.60
CA LEU A 138 -6.73 0.72 -12.59
C LEU A 138 -6.76 2.20 -12.25
N THR A 139 -6.80 2.54 -10.97
CA THR A 139 -7.16 3.90 -10.52
C THR A 139 -6.02 4.64 -9.83
N ALA A 140 -5.12 3.91 -9.17
CA ALA A 140 -4.01 4.48 -8.40
C ALA A 140 -2.71 4.62 -9.23
N SER A 141 -1.66 5.17 -8.61
CA SER A 141 -0.32 5.18 -9.19
C SER A 141 0.25 3.75 -9.31
N ARG A 142 1.24 3.56 -10.20
CA ARG A 142 1.96 2.27 -10.30
C ARG A 142 2.56 1.84 -8.97
N SER A 143 3.17 2.77 -8.25
CA SER A 143 3.79 2.50 -6.94
C SER A 143 2.79 2.00 -5.91
N GLN A 144 1.61 2.63 -5.82
CA GLN A 144 0.54 2.17 -4.95
C GLN A 144 0.02 0.80 -5.37
N ALA A 145 -0.19 0.58 -6.66
CA ALA A 145 -0.72 -0.67 -7.18
C ALA A 145 0.24 -1.85 -6.95
N VAL A 146 1.55 -1.66 -7.20
CA VAL A 146 2.58 -2.67 -6.92
C VAL A 146 2.67 -2.94 -5.43
N ALA A 147 2.70 -1.90 -4.58
CA ALA A 147 2.75 -2.09 -3.13
C ALA A 147 1.55 -2.89 -2.58
N VAL A 148 0.36 -2.68 -3.15
CA VAL A 148 -0.85 -3.43 -2.80
C VAL A 148 -0.73 -4.89 -3.25
N LEU A 149 -0.34 -5.15 -4.50
CA LEU A 149 -0.28 -6.53 -5.01
C LEU A 149 0.88 -7.32 -4.38
N ASP A 150 2.06 -6.73 -4.20
CA ASP A 150 3.18 -7.34 -3.47
C ASP A 150 2.75 -7.76 -2.06
N HIS A 151 2.05 -6.87 -1.34
CA HIS A 151 1.49 -7.17 -0.03
C HIS A 151 0.48 -8.33 -0.08
N CYS A 152 -0.44 -8.32 -1.04
CA CYS A 152 -1.42 -9.40 -1.20
C CYS A 152 -0.73 -10.76 -1.39
N LEU A 153 0.28 -10.82 -2.27
CA LEU A 153 1.02 -12.04 -2.56
C LEU A 153 1.82 -12.52 -1.33
N ARG A 154 2.54 -11.62 -0.67
CA ARG A 154 3.33 -11.94 0.54
C ARG A 154 2.45 -12.38 1.70
N ALA A 155 1.36 -11.68 1.96
CA ALA A 155 0.42 -11.99 3.03
C ALA A 155 -0.54 -13.15 2.67
N ARG A 156 -0.42 -13.69 1.46
CA ARG A 156 -1.30 -14.77 0.93
C ARG A 156 -2.79 -14.40 0.97
N LEU A 157 -3.09 -13.13 0.77
CA LEU A 157 -4.47 -12.65 0.65
C LEU A 157 -5.07 -13.04 -0.70
N CYS A 158 -4.25 -13.13 -1.74
CA CYS A 158 -4.61 -13.68 -3.04
C CYS A 158 -3.37 -14.22 -3.76
N THR A 159 -3.60 -14.99 -4.82
CA THR A 159 -2.60 -15.47 -5.77
C THR A 159 -2.57 -14.58 -7.02
N LEU A 160 -1.53 -14.73 -7.86
CA LEU A 160 -1.49 -14.08 -9.17
C LEU A 160 -2.61 -14.61 -10.09
N ASP A 161 -2.94 -15.91 -10.02
CA ASP A 161 -4.01 -16.49 -10.83
C ASP A 161 -5.37 -15.88 -10.47
N GLU A 162 -5.64 -15.66 -9.17
CA GLU A 162 -6.84 -14.96 -8.73
C GLU A 162 -6.87 -13.50 -9.18
N TYR A 163 -5.71 -12.82 -9.19
CA TYR A 163 -5.58 -11.47 -9.72
C TYR A 163 -5.90 -11.41 -11.21
N TRP A 164 -5.34 -12.33 -12.01
CA TRP A 164 -5.62 -12.43 -13.43
C TRP A 164 -7.08 -12.78 -13.70
N ALA A 165 -7.65 -13.73 -12.97
CA ALA A 165 -9.05 -14.10 -13.08
C ALA A 165 -9.98 -12.92 -12.73
N ALA A 166 -9.64 -12.09 -11.74
CA ALA A 166 -10.39 -10.89 -11.41
C ALA A 166 -10.31 -9.83 -12.52
N LEU A 167 -9.18 -9.73 -13.23
CA LEU A 167 -9.05 -8.86 -14.38
C LEU A 167 -9.91 -9.36 -15.55
N ASP A 168 -9.87 -10.66 -15.84
CA ASP A 168 -10.58 -11.27 -16.98
C ASP A 168 -12.12 -11.16 -16.85
N ARG A 169 -12.66 -11.15 -15.62
CA ARG A 169 -14.08 -10.95 -15.34
C ARG A 169 -14.60 -9.53 -15.57
N ARG A 170 -13.73 -8.59 -15.93
CA ARG A 170 -14.14 -7.20 -16.13
C ARG A 170 -14.63 -6.95 -17.55
N ASP A 171 -15.78 -6.31 -17.67
CA ASP A 171 -16.38 -5.95 -18.97
C ASP A 171 -15.60 -4.86 -19.72
N ARG A 172 -14.90 -3.99 -18.99
CA ARG A 172 -14.21 -2.83 -19.58
C ARG A 172 -12.71 -3.08 -19.71
N ARG A 173 -12.20 -2.97 -20.94
CA ARG A 173 -10.77 -3.14 -21.25
C ARG A 173 -9.90 -1.90 -21.02
N ARG A 174 -10.49 -0.74 -20.73
CA ARG A 174 -9.72 0.50 -20.51
C ARG A 174 -8.83 0.37 -19.27
N GLY A 175 -7.56 0.71 -19.42
CA GLY A 175 -6.56 0.64 -18.34
C GLY A 175 -5.96 -0.75 -18.12
N THR A 176 -6.36 -1.76 -18.89
CA THR A 176 -5.87 -3.15 -18.79
C THR A 176 -4.34 -3.25 -18.88
N SER A 177 -3.69 -2.48 -19.77
CA SER A 177 -2.24 -2.49 -19.91
C SER A 177 -1.50 -2.15 -18.62
N ARG A 178 -2.04 -1.26 -17.79
CA ARG A 178 -1.46 -0.95 -16.48
C ARG A 178 -1.65 -2.09 -15.48
N VAL A 179 -2.82 -2.73 -15.46
CA VAL A 179 -3.10 -3.89 -14.61
C VAL A 179 -2.17 -5.05 -14.99
N VAL A 180 -2.00 -5.31 -16.30
CA VAL A 180 -1.07 -6.32 -16.81
C VAL A 180 0.36 -6.01 -16.39
N TRP A 181 0.80 -4.75 -16.53
CA TRP A 181 2.14 -4.34 -16.10
C TRP A 181 2.34 -4.56 -14.58
N VAL A 182 1.36 -4.20 -13.74
CA VAL A 182 1.42 -4.38 -12.29
C VAL A 182 1.52 -5.87 -11.93
N GLY A 183 0.69 -6.72 -12.52
CA GLY A 183 0.72 -8.16 -12.27
C GLY A 183 2.03 -8.83 -12.69
N ALA A 184 2.60 -8.40 -13.84
CA ALA A 184 3.89 -8.91 -14.32
C ALA A 184 5.07 -8.38 -13.47
N PHE A 185 4.96 -7.19 -12.88
CA PHE A 185 6.01 -6.57 -12.07
C PHE A 185 5.96 -7.01 -10.61
N ALA A 186 4.82 -7.46 -10.10
CA ALA A 186 4.62 -7.80 -8.69
C ALA A 186 5.54 -8.92 -8.20
N SER A 187 5.91 -8.85 -6.92
CA SER A 187 6.75 -9.85 -6.27
C SER A 187 6.36 -10.03 -4.80
N PRO A 188 6.18 -11.27 -4.31
CA PRO A 188 5.96 -11.52 -2.89
C PRO A 188 7.19 -11.26 -2.02
N LEU A 189 8.37 -11.03 -2.64
CA LEU A 189 9.64 -10.85 -1.93
C LEU A 189 9.82 -9.45 -1.35
N ALA A 190 9.08 -8.44 -1.82
CA ALA A 190 9.13 -7.11 -1.21
C ALA A 190 8.49 -7.16 0.18
N GLU A 191 9.27 -6.90 1.24
CA GLU A 191 8.79 -7.03 2.62
C GLU A 191 8.00 -5.81 3.10
N SER A 192 8.20 -4.67 2.45
CA SER A 192 7.55 -3.40 2.80
C SER A 192 6.99 -2.67 1.59
N ALA A 193 6.03 -1.79 1.85
CA ALA A 193 5.52 -0.89 0.83
C ALA A 193 6.60 0.06 0.28
N GLY A 194 7.59 0.41 1.09
CA GLY A 194 8.71 1.26 0.67
C GLY A 194 9.61 0.56 -0.34
N GLU A 195 9.92 -0.71 -0.13
CA GLU A 195 10.65 -1.53 -1.09
C GLU A 195 9.88 -1.63 -2.43
N SER A 196 8.58 -1.90 -2.38
CA SER A 196 7.74 -1.94 -3.59
C SER A 196 7.79 -0.62 -4.37
N VAL A 197 7.70 0.52 -3.66
CA VAL A 197 7.78 1.87 -4.27
C VAL A 197 9.16 2.12 -4.86
N LEU A 198 10.24 1.74 -4.14
CA LEU A 198 11.62 1.89 -4.63
C LEU A 198 11.84 1.05 -5.90
N ARG A 199 11.35 -0.19 -5.95
CA ARG A 199 11.41 -1.03 -7.15
C ARG A 199 10.80 -0.35 -8.37
N VAL A 200 9.61 0.23 -8.20
CA VAL A 200 8.93 0.97 -9.28
C VAL A 200 9.73 2.22 -9.69
N ALA A 201 10.33 2.92 -8.73
CA ALA A 201 11.17 4.07 -9.01
C ALA A 201 12.45 3.68 -9.77
N LEU A 202 13.12 2.60 -9.37
CA LEU A 202 14.32 2.07 -10.03
C LEU A 202 14.04 1.68 -11.48
N ASP A 203 12.94 0.97 -11.73
CA ASP A 203 12.48 0.63 -13.10
C ASP A 203 12.22 1.89 -13.94
N GLY A 204 11.47 2.84 -13.37
CA GLY A 204 11.18 4.13 -14.03
C GLY A 204 12.42 4.98 -14.33
N LEU A 205 13.48 4.84 -13.51
CA LEU A 205 14.77 5.48 -13.72
C LEU A 205 15.67 4.73 -14.71
N GLY A 206 15.27 3.53 -15.15
CA GLY A 206 16.01 2.70 -16.09
C GLY A 206 17.18 1.95 -15.47
N PHE A 207 17.16 1.66 -14.18
CA PHE A 207 18.15 0.77 -13.56
C PHE A 207 17.81 -0.71 -13.81
N PRO A 208 18.84 -1.59 -13.85
CA PRO A 208 18.61 -3.02 -13.95
C PRO A 208 17.86 -3.54 -12.72
N PRO A 209 16.95 -4.55 -12.89
CA PRO A 209 16.23 -5.12 -11.77
C PRO A 209 17.19 -5.74 -10.76
N PRO A 210 17.02 -5.49 -9.46
CA PRO A 210 17.78 -6.14 -8.41
C PRO A 210 17.27 -7.55 -8.13
N GLN A 211 18.14 -8.39 -7.58
CA GLN A 211 17.74 -9.56 -6.82
C GLN A 211 17.17 -9.08 -5.47
N LEU A 212 15.97 -9.57 -5.12
CA LEU A 212 15.31 -9.20 -3.86
C LEU A 212 15.60 -10.22 -2.77
N GLN A 213 15.73 -9.73 -1.54
CA GLN A 213 15.82 -10.53 -0.32
C GLN A 213 16.91 -11.62 -0.43
N ARG A 214 18.11 -11.23 -0.94
CA ARG A 214 19.24 -12.14 -1.03
C ARG A 214 19.74 -12.50 0.36
N PRO A 215 19.90 -13.79 0.71
CA PRO A 215 20.57 -14.19 1.96
C PRO A 215 22.06 -13.95 1.88
N PHE A 216 22.63 -13.31 2.92
CA PHE A 216 24.06 -13.15 3.12
C PHE A 216 24.52 -14.01 4.29
N ARG A 217 25.66 -14.66 4.13
CA ARG A 217 26.24 -15.58 5.14
C ARG A 217 27.72 -15.32 5.24
N ASP A 218 28.27 -15.48 6.46
CA ASP A 218 29.69 -15.56 6.74
C ASP A 218 30.02 -16.87 7.49
N GLU A 219 31.21 -16.99 8.02
CA GLU A 219 31.67 -18.15 8.79
C GLU A 219 30.88 -18.38 10.08
N VAL A 220 30.29 -17.34 10.64
CA VAL A 220 29.43 -17.40 11.84
C VAL A 220 28.02 -17.88 11.50
N GLY A 221 27.58 -17.72 10.24
CA GLY A 221 26.26 -18.15 9.76
C GLY A 221 25.50 -17.06 9.02
N LEU A 222 24.15 -17.14 9.05
CA LEU A 222 23.29 -16.17 8.40
C LEU A 222 23.46 -14.77 9.04
N ILE A 223 23.83 -13.79 8.22
CA ILE A 223 23.88 -12.37 8.61
C ILE A 223 22.48 -11.76 8.52
N GLY A 224 21.75 -12.08 7.45
CA GLY A 224 20.42 -11.56 7.16
C GLY A 224 20.11 -11.57 5.67
N TYR A 225 19.05 -10.87 5.30
CA TYR A 225 18.63 -10.71 3.91
C TYR A 225 18.86 -9.25 3.49
N GLY A 226 19.36 -9.08 2.26
CA GLY A 226 19.53 -7.75 1.66
C GLY A 226 18.34 -7.42 0.76
N ASP A 227 17.76 -6.22 0.91
CA ASP A 227 16.55 -5.85 0.22
C ASP A 227 16.71 -5.83 -1.31
N PHE A 228 17.81 -5.21 -1.79
CA PHE A 228 18.12 -5.06 -3.21
C PHE A 228 19.58 -5.36 -3.47
N TRP A 229 19.84 -6.35 -4.30
CA TRP A 229 21.20 -6.78 -4.61
C TRP A 229 21.47 -6.79 -6.11
N TRP A 230 22.59 -6.20 -6.52
CA TRP A 230 23.14 -6.28 -7.87
C TRP A 230 24.47 -7.02 -7.88
N ASP A 231 24.41 -8.32 -8.19
CA ASP A 231 25.53 -9.25 -8.13
C ASP A 231 26.73 -8.81 -8.99
N HIS A 232 26.45 -8.33 -10.23
CA HIS A 232 27.49 -7.96 -11.19
C HIS A 232 28.41 -6.81 -10.75
N ILE A 233 27.98 -6.01 -9.78
CA ILE A 233 28.78 -4.91 -9.21
C ILE A 233 28.98 -5.04 -7.69
N GLY A 234 28.41 -6.06 -7.06
CA GLY A 234 28.52 -6.25 -5.61
C GLY A 234 27.84 -5.14 -4.79
N LEU A 235 26.73 -4.58 -5.29
CA LEU A 235 26.03 -3.49 -4.62
C LEU A 235 24.79 -3.98 -3.88
N LEU A 236 24.72 -3.63 -2.60
CA LEU A 236 23.54 -3.79 -1.74
C LEU A 236 22.89 -2.42 -1.52
N ASP A 237 21.57 -2.31 -1.76
CA ASP A 237 20.77 -1.18 -1.29
C ASP A 237 19.72 -1.69 -0.29
N GLU A 238 19.70 -1.11 0.90
CA GLU A 238 18.75 -1.43 1.97
C GLU A 238 17.73 -0.32 2.11
N PHE A 239 16.46 -0.68 2.12
CA PHE A 239 15.38 0.28 2.35
C PHE A 239 15.11 0.44 3.84
N ASP A 240 15.53 1.57 4.42
CA ASP A 240 15.33 1.85 5.83
C ASP A 240 13.97 2.53 6.08
N GLY A 241 13.02 1.72 6.52
CA GLY A 241 11.70 2.20 6.95
C GLY A 241 11.76 2.71 8.38
N LEU A 242 11.66 4.02 8.59
CA LEU A 242 11.65 4.70 9.90
C LEU A 242 10.76 4.05 10.99
N LYS A 243 9.84 3.14 10.63
CA LYS A 243 8.99 2.41 11.57
C LYS A 243 9.74 1.36 12.37
N LYS A 244 10.82 0.77 11.84
CA LYS A 244 11.60 -0.27 12.55
C LYS A 244 12.15 0.22 13.90
N TYR A 245 12.50 1.50 14.00
CA TYR A 245 13.06 2.06 15.23
C TYR A 245 12.04 2.59 16.24
N ARG A 246 10.79 2.81 15.83
CA ARG A 246 9.77 3.46 16.67
C ARG A 246 8.74 2.51 17.28
N ALA A 247 8.50 1.35 16.71
CA ALA A 247 7.50 0.42 17.21
C ALA A 247 8.09 -0.52 18.27
N ALA A 248 7.56 -0.45 19.50
CA ALA A 248 7.96 -1.34 20.61
C ALA A 248 7.83 -2.84 20.24
N GLU A 249 6.86 -3.18 19.38
CA GLU A 249 6.61 -4.53 18.88
C GLU A 249 7.78 -5.10 18.06
N TYR A 250 8.53 -4.24 17.34
CA TYR A 250 9.70 -4.66 16.53
C TYR A 250 10.97 -4.83 17.38
N ARG A 251 10.99 -4.32 18.62
CA ARG A 251 12.16 -4.36 19.47
C ARG A 251 12.32 -5.69 20.22
N GLY A 252 11.28 -6.54 20.27
CA GLY A 252 11.36 -7.83 20.95
C GLY A 252 11.86 -7.74 22.41
N GLY A 253 11.53 -6.65 23.12
CA GLY A 253 12.01 -6.39 24.47
C GLY A 253 13.40 -5.73 24.57
N LEU A 254 14.06 -5.41 23.44
CA LEU A 254 15.36 -4.74 23.41
C LEU A 254 15.24 -3.23 23.62
N SER A 255 16.29 -2.62 24.16
CA SER A 255 16.43 -1.16 24.17
C SER A 255 16.63 -0.61 22.75
N VAL A 256 16.46 0.68 22.56
CA VAL A 256 16.75 1.34 21.26
C VAL A 256 18.24 1.24 20.94
N GLU A 257 19.09 1.36 21.96
CA GLU A 257 20.54 1.24 21.88
C GLU A 257 20.94 -0.15 21.40
N ASP A 258 20.37 -1.21 21.96
CA ASP A 258 20.66 -2.60 21.55
C ASP A 258 20.29 -2.85 20.09
N VAL A 259 19.15 -2.30 19.63
CA VAL A 259 18.71 -2.41 18.24
C VAL A 259 19.72 -1.72 17.31
N VAL A 260 20.17 -0.52 17.66
CA VAL A 260 21.17 0.22 16.87
C VAL A 260 22.50 -0.52 16.83
N VAL A 261 22.97 -1.04 17.96
CA VAL A 261 24.24 -1.81 18.03
C VAL A 261 24.14 -3.08 17.18
N ARG A 262 23.04 -3.83 17.24
CA ARG A 262 22.84 -5.03 16.43
C ARG A 262 22.83 -4.71 14.94
N GLU A 263 22.15 -3.64 14.55
CA GLU A 263 22.10 -3.24 13.14
C GLU A 263 23.48 -2.83 12.64
N LYS A 264 24.26 -2.11 13.46
CA LYS A 264 25.64 -1.76 13.12
C LYS A 264 26.52 -3.00 12.96
N LEU A 265 26.45 -3.94 13.90
CA LEU A 265 27.21 -5.21 13.80
C LEU A 265 26.80 -6.01 12.57
N ARG A 266 25.52 -6.03 12.23
CA ARG A 266 25.01 -6.67 11.01
C ARG A 266 25.60 -5.99 9.76
N GLU A 267 25.60 -4.66 9.70
CA GLU A 267 26.19 -3.90 8.59
C GLU A 267 27.69 -4.15 8.46
N ASP A 268 28.43 -4.15 9.58
CA ASP A 268 29.87 -4.41 9.58
C ASP A 268 30.18 -5.81 9.03
N ARG A 269 29.39 -6.84 9.40
CA ARG A 269 29.52 -8.18 8.84
C ARG A 269 29.21 -8.23 7.35
N LEU A 270 28.18 -7.52 6.88
CA LEU A 270 27.84 -7.43 5.46
C LEU A 270 28.97 -6.79 4.66
N ARG A 271 29.54 -5.69 5.17
CA ARG A 271 30.66 -4.99 4.52
C ARG A 271 31.98 -5.77 4.51
N ALA A 272 32.13 -6.74 5.42
CA ALA A 272 33.30 -7.61 5.46
C ALA A 272 33.25 -8.73 4.40
N LEU A 273 32.09 -8.98 3.79
CA LEU A 273 31.95 -10.00 2.74
C LEU A 273 32.66 -9.56 1.45
N PRO A 274 33.52 -10.43 0.84
CA PRO A 274 34.25 -10.08 -0.37
C PRO A 274 33.38 -9.68 -1.57
N GLU A 275 32.18 -10.25 -1.67
CA GLU A 275 31.22 -9.94 -2.72
C GLU A 275 30.56 -8.57 -2.53
N VAL A 276 30.47 -8.02 -1.31
CA VAL A 276 29.82 -6.74 -1.00
C VAL A 276 30.82 -5.60 -1.19
N ARG A 277 30.74 -4.96 -2.35
CA ARG A 277 31.64 -3.83 -2.70
C ARG A 277 31.08 -2.47 -2.31
N GLY A 278 29.76 -2.39 -2.11
CA GLY A 278 29.08 -1.16 -1.71
C GLY A 278 27.76 -1.43 -1.01
N VAL A 279 27.42 -0.58 -0.05
CA VAL A 279 26.13 -0.57 0.63
C VAL A 279 25.55 0.84 0.54
N VAL A 280 24.38 0.95 -0.04
CA VAL A 280 23.55 2.16 -0.10
C VAL A 280 22.38 1.98 0.84
N ARG A 281 21.87 3.07 1.42
CA ARG A 281 20.65 3.09 2.21
C ARG A 281 19.70 4.09 1.62
N THR A 282 18.52 3.60 1.24
CA THR A 282 17.42 4.43 0.73
C THR A 282 16.33 4.53 1.79
N VAL A 283 15.81 5.73 2.01
CA VAL A 283 14.74 5.99 2.97
C VAL A 283 13.52 6.62 2.29
N TRP A 284 12.37 6.65 2.97
CA TRP A 284 11.13 7.20 2.43
C TRP A 284 11.25 8.60 1.81
N ARG A 285 12.02 9.51 2.42
CA ARG A 285 12.21 10.87 1.89
C ARG A 285 12.88 10.88 0.52
N ASP A 286 13.75 9.90 0.26
CA ASP A 286 14.53 9.81 -0.98
C ASP A 286 13.63 9.41 -2.16
N LEU A 287 12.54 8.68 -1.90
CA LEU A 287 11.54 8.32 -2.92
C LEU A 287 10.84 9.55 -3.52
N TYR A 288 10.81 10.67 -2.81
CA TYR A 288 10.31 11.95 -3.33
C TYR A 288 11.38 12.72 -4.12
N ARG A 289 12.61 12.21 -4.18
CA ARG A 289 13.76 12.82 -4.84
C ARG A 289 14.49 11.82 -5.75
N PRO A 290 13.81 11.31 -6.80
CA PRO A 290 14.34 10.21 -7.59
C PRO A 290 15.69 10.52 -8.25
N ALA A 291 15.99 11.79 -8.51
CA ALA A 291 17.31 12.21 -9.02
C ALA A 291 18.43 11.98 -8.01
N GLU A 292 18.17 12.17 -6.70
CA GLU A 292 19.17 11.93 -5.64
C GLU A 292 19.43 10.43 -5.47
N VAL A 293 18.37 9.60 -5.53
CA VAL A 293 18.50 8.12 -5.55
C VAL A 293 19.36 7.68 -6.74
N ALA A 294 19.03 8.18 -7.93
CA ALA A 294 19.79 7.86 -9.14
C ALA A 294 21.26 8.27 -9.03
N ALA A 295 21.56 9.45 -8.48
CA ALA A 295 22.93 9.91 -8.27
C ALA A 295 23.68 9.07 -7.23
N ALA A 296 23.03 8.65 -6.15
CA ALA A 296 23.62 7.79 -5.14
C ALA A 296 24.00 6.42 -5.71
N LEU A 297 23.09 5.79 -6.45
CA LEU A 297 23.33 4.49 -7.09
C LEU A 297 24.42 4.58 -8.18
N ALA A 298 24.42 5.67 -8.98
CA ALA A 298 25.46 5.90 -9.99
C ALA A 298 26.86 6.06 -9.36
N ARG A 299 26.97 6.79 -8.24
CA ARG A 299 28.25 6.88 -7.49
C ARG A 299 28.70 5.53 -6.94
N ALA A 300 27.76 4.64 -6.61
CA ALA A 300 28.04 3.28 -6.18
C ALA A 300 28.31 2.31 -7.35
N GLY A 301 28.38 2.81 -8.58
CA GLY A 301 28.71 2.03 -9.77
C GLY A 301 27.52 1.40 -10.50
N LEU A 302 26.29 1.65 -10.07
CA LEU A 302 25.11 1.16 -10.78
C LEU A 302 24.71 2.13 -11.90
N HIS A 303 24.82 1.67 -13.14
CA HIS A 303 24.48 2.48 -14.30
C HIS A 303 23.10 2.12 -14.86
N ARG A 304 22.43 3.14 -15.41
CA ARG A 304 21.14 2.95 -16.09
C ARG A 304 21.32 2.09 -17.33
N GLN A 305 20.37 1.20 -17.55
CA GLN A 305 20.25 0.43 -18.80
C GLN A 305 19.16 1.07 -19.66
N ARG A 306 19.34 1.09 -20.99
CA ARG A 306 18.37 1.72 -21.91
C ARG A 306 17.02 1.02 -22.01
N THR A 307 16.81 -0.09 -21.30
CA THR A 307 15.58 -0.90 -21.34
C THR A 307 14.97 -1.00 -19.95
N GLY A 308 13.95 -0.18 -19.67
CA GLY A 308 13.03 -0.45 -18.56
C GLY A 308 12.25 -1.76 -18.78
N PHE A 309 11.52 -2.20 -17.76
CA PHE A 309 10.71 -3.42 -17.77
C PHE A 309 9.78 -3.43 -19.02
N ARG A 310 10.10 -4.26 -20.00
CA ARG A 310 9.25 -4.47 -21.17
C ARG A 310 8.09 -5.35 -20.73
N THR A 311 6.88 -4.84 -20.88
CA THR A 311 5.67 -5.65 -20.77
C THR A 311 5.79 -6.81 -21.76
N LEU A 312 5.98 -8.02 -21.25
CA LEU A 312 5.79 -9.22 -22.07
C LEU A 312 4.31 -9.21 -22.44
N HIS A 313 4.02 -9.07 -23.73
CA HIS A 313 2.67 -9.27 -24.23
C HIS A 313 2.29 -10.71 -23.86
N ARG A 314 1.16 -10.86 -23.19
CA ARG A 314 0.47 -12.13 -23.09
C ARG A 314 -0.03 -12.45 -24.51
N ASP A 315 0.58 -13.44 -25.16
CA ASP A 315 0.05 -14.08 -26.38
C ASP A 315 -1.23 -14.83 -26.05
#